data_bb058c3cbf019fd549cfcca6bd96836f
#
_entry.id   bb058c3cbf019fd549cfcca6bd96836f
#
_cell.length_a   1.000
_cell.length_b   1.000
_cell.length_c   1.000
_cell.angle_alpha   90.00
_cell.angle_beta   90.00
_cell.angle_gamma   90.00
#
_symmetry.space_group_name_H-M   'P 1'
#
loop_
_entity.id
_entity.type
_entity.pdbx_description
1 polymer ?
#
loop_
_entity_poly.entity_id
_entity_poly.type
_entity_poly.pdbx_seq_one_letter_code
_entity_poly.pdbx_strand_id
1 'polypeptide(L)'
;MAQITFALLTVSDSVANGKAVDRSGPALEKLVTDTNTETGNLLKGKVVCKTIVSDDKHLIVRYLISRSDLSKHEVANVILTTGGTGFSKRDVTPEATKKVIDKEVPGIITAMVTAGLKTTPMAMLTRAVCGIRNKTLIINLPGSYNAVRECLTVIAPVIPHAVDLILDRKDAIVVTHNTVRLATSNNTKAVQPVHCSIMVAHKNIAQRSRQSPFPMVSVDNALELIRKNVEKTGTEVVNIKDAYGRILAEDIFSFCDLPPFRASIKDGYAVLASDGKGIRKVLGGVTAGTKPFSTPLQTGTCVRVNTGAPVPDGATAVVQVEDTKLILENSDKTEELEIEIMTEPVEGQDIRPIGCDLEKEALVVEAQKYIGSTEIGLLAACGAKEVTVNKIPSIGILSTGNELQEPGESLKPGCVYDSNRITLIALLKENGFKALDFGIIVDDETILISKIEAALRKVDVLVTTGSVSMGDRDILKSILQEHFKATIHFGRVNMKPGKPTTFATCMFHDRKKYFLCLPGNPVSAVVTAHLFLRSLLNEMCDDLSEPIIVQAKLTSSYNLDPRPEYARVILEWNSENEVPLAYSTGNQMSSKLLSCKSANALLMLPGRTENIKVLNEGDIGLAMCIGFK
;
A
#
# COMPACT_ATOMS: atom_id res chain seq x y z
N MET A 1 48.71 4.59 -4.47
CA MET A 1 47.66 5.01 -3.53
C MET A 1 48.28 5.23 -2.16
N ALA A 2 47.94 6.29 -1.43
CA ALA A 2 48.38 6.46 -0.06
C ALA A 2 47.78 5.35 0.81
N GLN A 3 48.60 4.75 1.68
CA GLN A 3 48.22 3.65 2.54
C GLN A 3 47.13 4.11 3.54
N ILE A 4 46.05 3.34 3.68
CA ILE A 4 44.95 3.66 4.60
C ILE A 4 45.39 3.40 6.04
N THR A 5 45.18 4.37 6.92
CA THR A 5 45.52 4.23 8.34
C THR A 5 44.29 3.79 9.15
N PHE A 6 44.49 2.80 10.01
CA PHE A 6 43.44 2.22 10.86
C PHE A 6 43.77 2.41 12.34
N ALA A 7 42.78 2.75 13.14
CA ALA A 7 42.86 2.66 14.60
C ALA A 7 41.84 1.56 15.06
N LEU A 8 42.31 0.68 15.92
CA LEU A 8 41.53 -0.46 16.42
C LEU A 8 41.19 -0.28 17.89
N LEU A 9 39.91 -0.49 18.24
CA LEU A 9 39.45 -0.40 19.61
C LEU A 9 38.70 -1.68 20.00
N THR A 10 39.23 -2.43 20.96
CA THR A 10 38.46 -3.53 21.60
C THR A 10 37.76 -2.99 22.83
N VAL A 11 36.43 -3.16 22.87
CA VAL A 11 35.56 -2.75 23.97
C VAL A 11 35.09 -4.00 24.71
N SER A 12 35.62 -4.22 25.91
CA SER A 12 35.26 -5.37 26.73
C SER A 12 35.76 -5.23 28.17
N ASP A 13 34.85 -5.30 29.13
CA ASP A 13 35.17 -5.33 30.57
C ASP A 13 36.07 -6.51 30.95
N SER A 14 35.78 -7.70 30.40
CA SER A 14 36.53 -8.91 30.73
C SER A 14 37.97 -8.88 30.23
N VAL A 15 38.16 -8.32 29.03
CA VAL A 15 39.53 -8.16 28.44
C VAL A 15 40.28 -7.03 29.11
N ALA A 16 39.62 -5.88 29.35
CA ALA A 16 40.27 -4.73 30.01
C ALA A 16 40.73 -5.04 31.44
N ASN A 17 40.01 -5.93 32.15
CA ASN A 17 40.36 -6.36 33.52
C ASN A 17 41.26 -7.62 33.54
N GLY A 18 41.77 -8.08 32.41
CA GLY A 18 42.69 -9.25 32.34
C GLY A 18 42.02 -10.61 32.62
N LYS A 19 40.65 -10.68 32.66
CA LYS A 19 39.90 -11.90 32.88
C LYS A 19 39.69 -12.75 31.63
N ALA A 20 39.91 -12.18 30.44
CA ALA A 20 39.81 -12.87 29.16
C ALA A 20 40.92 -12.37 28.19
N VAL A 21 41.23 -13.21 27.19
CA VAL A 21 42.20 -12.87 26.14
C VAL A 21 41.47 -12.18 24.99
N ASP A 22 41.99 -11.05 24.51
CA ASP A 22 41.49 -10.38 23.30
C ASP A 22 41.78 -11.25 22.07
N ARG A 23 40.75 -11.83 21.45
CA ARG A 23 40.85 -12.58 20.18
C ARG A 23 40.41 -11.76 18.99
N SER A 24 39.55 -10.78 19.19
CA SER A 24 38.94 -9.97 18.12
C SER A 24 39.85 -8.87 17.63
N GLY A 25 40.57 -8.16 18.52
CA GLY A 25 41.53 -7.13 18.15
C GLY A 25 42.70 -7.64 17.29
N PRO A 26 43.41 -8.73 17.67
CA PRO A 26 44.42 -9.36 16.81
C PRO A 26 43.89 -9.86 15.47
N ALA A 27 42.66 -10.37 15.43
CA ALA A 27 42.03 -10.80 14.18
C ALA A 27 41.78 -9.63 13.24
N LEU A 28 41.26 -8.50 13.77
CA LEU A 28 41.09 -7.26 12.99
C LEU A 28 42.40 -6.75 12.43
N GLU A 29 43.46 -6.70 13.27
CA GLU A 29 44.78 -6.29 12.85
C GLU A 29 45.30 -7.12 11.67
N LYS A 30 45.21 -8.47 11.80
CA LYS A 30 45.58 -9.40 10.72
C LYS A 30 44.80 -9.17 9.44
N LEU A 31 43.44 -9.02 9.54
CA LEU A 31 42.59 -8.80 8.39
C LEU A 31 42.85 -7.48 7.67
N VAL A 32 43.34 -6.46 8.37
CA VAL A 32 43.63 -5.15 7.80
C VAL A 32 45.02 -5.11 7.16
N THR A 33 46.01 -5.85 7.71
CA THR A 33 47.43 -5.71 7.35
C THR A 33 47.98 -6.88 6.51
N ASP A 34 47.44 -8.09 6.66
CA ASP A 34 48.00 -9.28 6.00
C ASP A 34 47.58 -9.39 4.55
N THR A 35 48.43 -8.94 3.65
CA THR A 35 48.18 -8.95 2.19
C THR A 35 48.06 -10.33 1.56
N ASN A 36 48.36 -11.40 2.30
CA ASN A 36 48.10 -12.78 1.86
C ASN A 36 46.61 -13.18 2.02
N THR A 37 45.84 -12.41 2.75
CA THR A 37 44.37 -12.58 2.82
C THR A 37 43.69 -11.70 1.79
N GLU A 38 42.55 -12.14 1.28
CA GLU A 38 41.76 -11.34 0.33
C GLU A 38 41.40 -9.97 0.92
N THR A 39 40.91 -9.95 2.17
CA THR A 39 40.55 -8.73 2.90
C THR A 39 41.74 -7.79 3.09
N GLY A 40 42.89 -8.29 3.53
CA GLY A 40 44.09 -7.51 3.74
C GLY A 40 44.71 -7.00 2.45
N ASN A 41 44.60 -7.78 1.35
CA ASN A 41 45.04 -7.31 0.03
C ASN A 41 44.16 -6.17 -0.53
N LEU A 42 42.87 -6.18 -0.22
CA LEU A 42 41.96 -5.09 -0.56
C LEU A 42 42.25 -3.83 0.25
N LEU A 43 42.47 -3.96 1.56
CA LEU A 43 42.64 -2.83 2.46
C LEU A 43 44.05 -2.26 2.43
N LYS A 44 45.08 -3.10 2.34
CA LYS A 44 46.53 -2.74 2.42
C LYS A 44 46.81 -1.72 3.52
N GLY A 45 46.14 -1.94 4.67
CA GLY A 45 46.04 -0.99 5.75
C GLY A 45 47.32 -0.94 6.62
N LYS A 46 47.50 0.19 7.31
CA LYS A 46 48.49 0.36 8.38
C LYS A 46 47.75 0.64 9.68
N VAL A 47 47.94 -0.20 10.69
CA VAL A 47 47.40 0.05 12.03
C VAL A 47 48.31 1.07 12.74
N VAL A 48 47.74 2.24 13.07
CA VAL A 48 48.43 3.33 13.76
C VAL A 48 48.25 3.28 15.26
N CYS A 49 47.15 2.67 15.72
CA CYS A 49 46.86 2.52 17.14
C CYS A 49 45.97 1.31 17.39
N LYS A 50 46.24 0.59 18.47
CA LYS A 50 45.41 -0.49 19.00
C LYS A 50 45.26 -0.33 20.50
N THR A 51 44.01 -0.33 20.98
CA THR A 51 43.72 -0.06 22.39
C THR A 51 42.56 -0.95 22.84
N ILE A 52 42.57 -1.32 24.11
CA ILE A 52 41.51 -2.04 24.80
C ILE A 52 40.94 -1.11 25.87
N VAL A 53 39.60 -1.00 25.93
CA VAL A 53 38.91 -0.24 26.98
C VAL A 53 37.77 -1.09 27.58
N SER A 54 37.38 -0.75 28.79
CA SER A 54 36.14 -1.30 29.39
C SER A 54 34.89 -0.79 28.66
N ASP A 55 33.75 -1.44 28.91
CA ASP A 55 32.46 -1.03 28.43
C ASP A 55 31.98 0.25 29.15
N ASP A 56 32.76 1.34 28.98
CA ASP A 56 32.51 2.67 29.52
C ASP A 56 32.37 3.69 28.38
N LYS A 57 31.23 4.36 28.35
CA LYS A 57 30.87 5.33 27.29
C LYS A 57 31.86 6.49 27.20
N HIS A 58 32.40 6.98 28.33
CA HIS A 58 33.32 8.11 28.32
C HIS A 58 34.70 7.74 27.78
N LEU A 59 35.19 6.54 28.10
CA LEU A 59 36.44 6.03 27.59
C LEU A 59 36.38 5.80 26.08
N ILE A 60 35.27 5.23 25.59
CA ILE A 60 35.04 5.01 24.15
C ILE A 60 34.97 6.35 23.41
N VAL A 61 34.16 7.32 23.90
CA VAL A 61 34.04 8.66 23.31
C VAL A 61 35.42 9.35 23.26
N ARG A 62 36.17 9.30 24.34
CA ARG A 62 37.51 9.90 24.43
C ARG A 62 38.48 9.30 23.40
N TYR A 63 38.46 8.00 23.23
CA TYR A 63 39.25 7.32 22.21
C TYR A 63 38.83 7.74 20.79
N LEU A 64 37.54 7.66 20.46
CA LEU A 64 37.03 8.01 19.15
C LEU A 64 37.38 9.46 18.77
N ILE A 65 37.19 10.42 19.69
CA ILE A 65 37.62 11.82 19.48
C ILE A 65 39.11 11.91 19.27
N SER A 66 39.92 11.25 20.11
CA SER A 66 41.40 11.38 20.03
C SER A 66 41.99 10.88 18.72
N ARG A 67 41.33 9.95 18.03
CA ARG A 67 41.79 9.33 16.78
C ARG A 67 41.12 9.90 15.53
N SER A 68 40.16 10.82 15.68
CA SER A 68 39.51 11.57 14.60
C SER A 68 39.68 13.09 14.68
N ASP A 69 40.50 13.59 15.60
CA ASP A 69 40.78 15.02 15.80
C ASP A 69 41.95 15.48 14.90
N LEU A 70 41.61 16.34 13.93
CA LEU A 70 42.55 16.83 12.93
C LEU A 70 43.74 17.66 13.50
N SER A 71 43.66 18.09 14.77
CA SER A 71 44.73 18.80 15.45
C SER A 71 45.85 17.88 15.95
N LYS A 72 45.72 16.57 15.85
CA LYS A 72 46.67 15.57 16.38
C LYS A 72 47.46 14.89 15.28
N HIS A 73 48.69 14.49 15.60
CA HIS A 73 49.60 13.85 14.66
C HIS A 73 49.23 12.40 14.25
N GLU A 74 48.34 11.75 14.98
CA GLU A 74 47.97 10.34 14.75
C GLU A 74 46.47 10.18 14.46
N VAL A 75 45.96 10.84 13.42
CA VAL A 75 44.60 10.69 12.94
C VAL A 75 44.48 9.46 12.04
N ALA A 76 43.48 8.60 12.32
CA ALA A 76 43.23 7.44 11.49
C ALA A 76 42.18 7.77 10.39
N ASN A 77 42.39 7.19 9.19
CA ASN A 77 41.37 7.27 8.14
C ASN A 77 40.14 6.45 8.51
N VAL A 78 40.34 5.33 9.22
CA VAL A 78 39.26 4.42 9.64
C VAL A 78 39.47 4.02 11.10
N ILE A 79 38.43 4.12 11.91
CA ILE A 79 38.39 3.55 13.25
C ILE A 79 37.46 2.34 13.23
N LEU A 80 37.96 1.17 13.60
CA LEU A 80 37.17 -0.05 13.78
C LEU A 80 37.07 -0.32 15.29
N THR A 81 35.86 -0.40 15.79
CA THR A 81 35.61 -0.87 17.15
C THR A 81 35.06 -2.29 17.13
N THR A 82 35.38 -3.10 18.13
CA THR A 82 34.82 -4.44 18.30
C THR A 82 34.34 -4.63 19.74
N GLY A 83 33.10 -5.11 19.91
CA GLY A 83 32.47 -5.33 21.22
C GLY A 83 31.54 -4.19 21.64
N GLY A 84 30.75 -4.46 22.68
CA GLY A 84 29.78 -3.53 23.26
C GLY A 84 28.66 -3.08 22.32
N THR A 85 28.25 -3.92 21.33
CA THR A 85 27.22 -3.58 20.33
C THR A 85 25.91 -4.32 20.50
N GLY A 86 25.76 -5.18 21.51
CA GLY A 86 24.57 -5.98 21.77
C GLY A 86 23.52 -5.26 22.61
N PHE A 87 22.64 -6.04 23.27
CA PHE A 87 21.48 -5.55 24.05
C PHE A 87 21.73 -5.48 25.56
N SER A 88 22.92 -5.86 26.03
CA SER A 88 23.25 -5.75 27.45
C SER A 88 23.25 -4.28 27.91
N LYS A 89 22.93 -4.03 29.18
CA LYS A 89 23.02 -2.67 29.76
C LYS A 89 24.45 -2.08 29.72
N ARG A 90 25.45 -2.94 29.58
CA ARG A 90 26.85 -2.55 29.47
C ARG A 90 27.28 -2.28 28.02
N ASP A 91 26.51 -2.72 27.04
CA ASP A 91 26.82 -2.49 25.62
C ASP A 91 26.50 -1.02 25.26
N VAL A 92 27.50 -0.16 25.26
CA VAL A 92 27.36 1.30 25.09
C VAL A 92 28.19 1.85 23.91
N THR A 93 28.81 0.97 23.11
CA THR A 93 29.59 1.37 21.94
C THR A 93 28.78 2.14 20.90
N PRO A 94 27.54 1.75 20.56
CA PRO A 94 26.69 2.49 19.63
C PRO A 94 26.35 3.90 20.11
N GLU A 95 26.02 4.05 21.40
CA GLU A 95 25.69 5.34 22.02
C GLU A 95 26.90 6.26 22.15
N ALA A 96 28.10 5.69 22.34
CA ALA A 96 29.34 6.43 22.32
C ALA A 96 29.68 6.93 20.90
N THR A 97 29.49 6.06 19.91
CA THR A 97 29.76 6.40 18.50
C THR A 97 28.79 7.46 17.99
N LYS A 98 27.49 7.33 18.26
CA LYS A 98 26.46 8.33 17.88
C LYS A 98 26.75 9.72 18.45
N LYS A 99 27.35 9.80 19.63
CA LYS A 99 27.72 11.08 20.26
C LYS A 99 28.86 11.79 19.53
N VAL A 100 29.64 11.05 18.74
CA VAL A 100 30.93 11.53 18.17
C VAL A 100 30.83 11.82 16.68
N ILE A 101 30.04 11.07 15.93
CA ILE A 101 29.92 11.19 14.47
C ILE A 101 29.16 12.45 14.06
N ASP A 102 29.57 13.04 12.92
CA ASP A 102 28.94 14.20 12.30
C ASP A 102 27.86 13.77 11.28
N LYS A 103 28.05 12.59 10.64
CA LYS A 103 27.15 12.02 9.62
C LYS A 103 27.03 10.52 9.83
N GLU A 104 25.78 9.98 9.79
CA GLU A 104 25.57 8.53 9.82
C GLU A 104 25.76 7.89 8.44
N VAL A 105 26.26 6.64 8.43
CA VAL A 105 26.48 5.83 7.22
C VAL A 105 25.77 4.47 7.40
N PRO A 106 24.42 4.41 7.31
CA PRO A 106 23.65 3.22 7.62
C PRO A 106 23.86 2.06 6.62
N GLY A 107 24.26 2.36 5.38
CA GLY A 107 24.45 1.34 4.33
C GLY A 107 25.51 0.28 4.69
N ILE A 108 26.59 0.65 5.36
CA ILE A 108 27.63 -0.28 5.81
C ILE A 108 27.06 -1.25 6.87
N ILE A 109 26.28 -0.74 7.81
CA ILE A 109 25.64 -1.57 8.85
C ILE A 109 24.60 -2.51 8.25
N THR A 110 23.80 -2.04 7.31
CA THR A 110 22.82 -2.87 6.59
C THR A 110 23.52 -4.03 5.86
N ALA A 111 24.63 -3.78 5.19
CA ALA A 111 25.42 -4.83 4.52
C ALA A 111 25.94 -5.89 5.52
N MET A 112 26.48 -5.46 6.65
CA MET A 112 26.97 -6.36 7.71
C MET A 112 25.85 -7.23 8.29
N VAL A 113 24.70 -6.64 8.64
CA VAL A 113 23.55 -7.37 9.19
C VAL A 113 22.99 -8.35 8.16
N THR A 114 22.81 -7.90 6.92
CA THR A 114 22.29 -8.76 5.83
C THR A 114 23.18 -9.97 5.58
N ALA A 115 24.50 -9.78 5.61
CA ALA A 115 25.44 -10.88 5.46
C ALA A 115 25.42 -11.82 6.68
N GLY A 116 25.41 -11.28 7.90
CA GLY A 116 25.38 -12.06 9.14
C GLY A 116 24.11 -12.91 9.28
N LEU A 117 22.94 -12.42 8.79
CA LEU A 117 21.68 -13.16 8.79
C LEU A 117 21.70 -14.43 7.93
N LYS A 118 22.61 -14.52 6.95
CA LYS A 118 22.81 -15.77 6.19
C LYS A 118 23.49 -16.86 7.00
N THR A 119 24.26 -16.46 8.03
CA THR A 119 25.01 -17.37 8.91
C THR A 119 24.25 -17.66 10.21
N THR A 120 23.63 -16.66 10.83
CA THR A 120 22.93 -16.81 12.11
C THR A 120 21.84 -15.77 12.31
N PRO A 121 20.65 -16.15 12.84
CA PRO A 121 19.60 -15.21 13.23
C PRO A 121 20.06 -14.20 14.31
N MET A 122 21.09 -14.54 15.10
CA MET A 122 21.62 -13.67 16.17
C MET A 122 22.23 -12.36 15.62
N ALA A 123 22.53 -12.27 14.32
CA ALA A 123 22.97 -11.03 13.68
C ALA A 123 21.96 -9.88 13.80
N MET A 124 20.66 -10.18 14.02
CA MET A 124 19.62 -9.17 14.31
C MET A 124 19.82 -8.45 15.65
N LEU A 125 20.56 -9.02 16.57
CA LEU A 125 20.76 -8.47 17.92
C LEU A 125 21.90 -7.47 18.01
N THR A 126 22.44 -6.99 16.90
CA THR A 126 23.44 -5.92 16.88
C THR A 126 22.78 -4.55 16.75
N ARG A 127 23.30 -3.57 17.50
CA ARG A 127 22.93 -2.15 17.42
C ARG A 127 24.09 -1.31 16.86
N ALA A 128 24.97 -1.94 16.11
CA ALA A 128 26.16 -1.31 15.55
C ALA A 128 25.84 -0.01 14.79
N VAL A 129 26.76 0.94 14.84
CA VAL A 129 26.66 2.25 14.17
C VAL A 129 27.89 2.46 13.29
N CYS A 130 27.68 3.05 12.12
CA CYS A 130 28.75 3.56 11.26
C CYS A 130 28.50 5.03 10.96
N GLY A 131 29.57 5.82 10.94
CA GLY A 131 29.46 7.24 10.63
C GLY A 131 30.81 7.89 10.35
N ILE A 132 30.76 9.15 9.96
CA ILE A 132 31.92 9.98 9.63
C ILE A 132 32.07 11.06 10.70
N ARG A 133 33.30 11.25 11.18
CA ARG A 133 33.69 12.39 11.98
C ARG A 133 34.90 13.06 11.34
N ASN A 134 34.78 14.34 11.00
CA ASN A 134 35.85 15.07 10.27
C ASN A 134 36.28 14.31 9.00
N LYS A 135 37.49 13.77 8.98
CA LYS A 135 38.09 12.98 7.88
C LYS A 135 38.26 11.50 8.22
N THR A 136 37.51 10.98 9.20
CA THR A 136 37.62 9.61 9.71
C THR A 136 36.31 8.87 9.57
N LEU A 137 36.35 7.68 9.00
CA LEU A 137 35.22 6.71 8.99
C LEU A 137 35.28 5.88 10.27
N ILE A 138 34.19 5.82 11.03
CA ILE A 138 34.07 5.06 12.29
C ILE A 138 33.05 3.92 12.06
N ILE A 139 33.46 2.67 12.33
CA ILE A 139 32.61 1.48 12.12
C ILE A 139 32.61 0.64 13.38
N ASN A 140 31.43 0.36 13.92
CA ASN A 140 31.26 -0.61 15.00
C ASN A 140 31.10 -2.02 14.45
N LEU A 141 31.91 -2.95 14.93
CA LEU A 141 31.84 -4.37 14.62
C LEU A 141 31.36 -5.17 15.85
N PRO A 142 30.74 -6.34 15.63
CA PRO A 142 30.35 -7.23 16.73
C PRO A 142 31.55 -7.66 17.60
N GLY A 143 31.29 -8.14 18.83
CA GLY A 143 32.34 -8.56 19.74
C GLY A 143 32.89 -9.97 19.49
N SER A 144 32.17 -10.86 18.78
CA SER A 144 32.60 -12.23 18.56
C SER A 144 33.65 -12.34 17.46
N TYR A 145 34.65 -13.20 17.65
CA TYR A 145 35.76 -13.45 16.72
C TYR A 145 35.29 -13.76 15.29
N ASN A 146 34.30 -14.66 15.13
CA ASN A 146 33.80 -15.04 13.81
C ASN A 146 33.00 -13.91 13.15
N ALA A 147 32.10 -13.24 13.91
CA ALA A 147 31.31 -12.15 13.39
C ALA A 147 32.17 -10.94 12.95
N VAL A 148 33.25 -10.63 13.66
CA VAL A 148 34.20 -9.59 13.27
C VAL A 148 34.83 -9.91 11.91
N ARG A 149 35.25 -11.15 11.69
CA ARG A 149 35.86 -11.57 10.41
C ARG A 149 34.85 -11.49 9.27
N GLU A 150 33.65 -12.04 9.47
CA GLU A 150 32.58 -12.02 8.46
C GLU A 150 32.18 -10.59 8.11
N CYS A 151 31.92 -9.75 9.10
CA CYS A 151 31.53 -8.36 8.89
C CYS A 151 32.60 -7.56 8.15
N LEU A 152 33.89 -7.66 8.57
CA LEU A 152 34.96 -6.90 7.93
C LEU A 152 35.20 -7.39 6.49
N THR A 153 35.13 -8.70 6.22
CA THR A 153 35.25 -9.24 4.87
C THR A 153 34.19 -8.68 3.92
N VAL A 154 32.95 -8.54 4.39
CA VAL A 154 31.83 -8.02 3.59
C VAL A 154 32.02 -6.55 3.24
N ILE A 155 32.51 -5.73 4.18
CA ILE A 155 32.62 -4.27 3.97
C ILE A 155 34.00 -3.82 3.44
N ALA A 156 35.02 -4.67 3.47
CA ALA A 156 36.37 -4.35 3.03
C ALA A 156 36.44 -3.79 1.59
N PRO A 157 35.68 -4.30 0.60
CA PRO A 157 35.73 -3.78 -0.76
C PRO A 157 35.34 -2.31 -0.91
N VAL A 158 34.52 -1.77 -0.01
CA VAL A 158 34.01 -0.39 -0.09
C VAL A 158 34.82 0.60 0.75
N ILE A 159 35.60 0.14 1.75
CA ILE A 159 36.38 1.00 2.65
C ILE A 159 37.38 1.90 1.93
N PRO A 160 38.19 1.41 0.97
CA PRO A 160 39.14 2.27 0.26
C PRO A 160 38.47 3.44 -0.47
N HIS A 161 37.37 3.15 -1.16
CA HIS A 161 36.61 4.16 -1.88
C HIS A 161 35.95 5.16 -0.91
N ALA A 162 35.38 4.68 0.19
CA ALA A 162 34.80 5.55 1.22
C ALA A 162 35.85 6.52 1.80
N VAL A 163 37.07 6.05 2.04
CA VAL A 163 38.18 6.89 2.51
C VAL A 163 38.58 7.94 1.46
N ASP A 164 38.63 7.57 0.18
CA ASP A 164 38.96 8.50 -0.90
C ASP A 164 37.88 9.59 -1.04
N LEU A 165 36.62 9.25 -0.89
CA LEU A 165 35.49 10.21 -0.87
C LEU A 165 35.60 11.17 0.33
N ILE A 166 35.88 10.66 1.52
CA ILE A 166 35.98 11.45 2.75
C ILE A 166 37.17 12.42 2.67
N LEU A 167 38.24 12.02 2.00
CA LEU A 167 39.48 12.82 1.82
C LEU A 167 39.47 13.71 0.58
N ASP A 168 38.37 13.72 -0.21
CA ASP A 168 38.20 14.47 -1.47
C ASP A 168 39.34 14.24 -2.50
N ARG A 169 39.75 12.97 -2.66
CA ARG A 169 40.81 12.56 -3.58
C ARG A 169 40.25 12.34 -4.98
N LYS A 170 40.02 13.41 -5.74
CA LYS A 170 39.33 13.38 -7.05
C LYS A 170 39.91 12.38 -8.05
N ASP A 171 41.22 12.31 -8.19
CA ASP A 171 41.86 11.39 -9.14
C ASP A 171 41.70 9.92 -8.75
N ALA A 172 41.74 9.59 -7.45
CA ALA A 172 41.52 8.24 -6.95
C ALA A 172 40.05 7.82 -7.09
N ILE A 173 39.14 8.76 -6.89
CA ILE A 173 37.69 8.53 -7.04
C ILE A 173 37.33 8.13 -8.48
N VAL A 174 37.87 8.83 -9.48
CA VAL A 174 37.66 8.53 -10.91
C VAL A 174 38.24 7.16 -11.27
N VAL A 175 39.43 6.82 -10.78
CA VAL A 175 40.05 5.50 -11.01
C VAL A 175 39.23 4.40 -10.36
N THR A 176 38.76 4.60 -9.13
CA THR A 176 37.95 3.58 -8.42
C THR A 176 36.61 3.38 -9.09
N HIS A 177 35.92 4.44 -9.54
CA HIS A 177 34.69 4.31 -10.32
C HIS A 177 34.90 3.54 -11.63
N ASN A 178 36.03 3.74 -12.30
CA ASN A 178 36.39 3.00 -13.50
C ASN A 178 36.78 1.54 -13.18
N THR A 179 37.48 1.31 -12.04
CA THR A 179 37.89 -0.03 -11.61
C THR A 179 36.72 -0.83 -11.04
N VAL A 180 35.79 -0.21 -10.33
CA VAL A 180 34.55 -0.86 -9.88
C VAL A 180 33.66 -1.20 -11.08
N ARG A 181 33.59 -0.34 -12.10
CA ARG A 181 32.96 -0.68 -13.39
C ARG A 181 33.64 -1.88 -14.08
N LEU A 182 34.98 -2.01 -13.95
CA LEU A 182 35.74 -3.14 -14.49
C LEU A 182 35.71 -4.38 -13.59
N ALA A 183 35.67 -4.23 -12.26
CA ALA A 183 35.67 -5.34 -11.30
C ALA A 183 34.27 -5.99 -11.12
N THR A 184 33.19 -5.26 -11.35
CA THR A 184 31.86 -5.87 -11.51
C THR A 184 31.75 -6.71 -12.79
N SER A 185 32.71 -6.55 -13.72
CA SER A 185 32.84 -7.41 -14.91
C SER A 185 33.75 -8.65 -14.70
N ASN A 186 34.48 -8.78 -13.58
CA ASN A 186 35.52 -9.80 -13.44
C ASN A 186 35.32 -10.86 -12.33
N ASN A 187 34.17 -10.95 -11.69
CA ASN A 187 33.93 -11.94 -10.63
C ASN A 187 32.87 -12.98 -11.01
N THR A 188 33.01 -13.58 -12.19
CA THR A 188 32.43 -14.87 -12.50
C THR A 188 33.51 -15.78 -13.04
N LYS A 189 33.77 -16.90 -12.35
CA LYS A 189 34.55 -18.01 -12.91
C LYS A 189 34.01 -18.37 -14.28
N ALA A 190 34.88 -18.29 -15.28
CA ALA A 190 34.84 -18.96 -16.57
C ALA A 190 33.43 -19.20 -17.17
N VAL A 191 32.74 -18.14 -17.50
CA VAL A 191 31.87 -18.05 -18.65
C VAL A 191 32.44 -16.93 -19.50
N GLN A 192 32.61 -17.19 -20.81
CA GLN A 192 33.20 -16.26 -21.76
C GLN A 192 32.68 -14.84 -21.57
N PRO A 193 33.46 -13.80 -21.85
CA PRO A 193 33.06 -12.42 -21.64
C PRO A 193 31.78 -12.13 -22.43
N VAL A 194 30.66 -12.16 -21.70
CA VAL A 194 29.46 -11.53 -22.22
C VAL A 194 29.74 -10.04 -22.15
N HIS A 195 30.11 -9.50 -23.30
CA HIS A 195 30.01 -8.07 -23.54
C HIS A 195 28.69 -7.60 -22.91
N CYS A 196 28.77 -6.57 -22.10
CA CYS A 196 27.62 -5.80 -21.67
C CYS A 196 26.85 -5.40 -22.91
N SER A 197 25.87 -6.22 -23.25
CA SER A 197 25.02 -5.99 -24.42
C SER A 197 23.91 -5.02 -24.05
N ILE A 198 24.28 -3.78 -23.74
CA ILE A 198 23.52 -2.62 -24.18
C ILE A 198 23.31 -2.70 -25.72
N MET A 199 23.93 -3.68 -26.36
CA MET A 199 24.00 -3.93 -27.80
C MET A 199 23.33 -5.22 -28.27
N VAL A 200 22.56 -5.96 -27.47
CA VAL A 200 21.87 -7.17 -27.99
C VAL A 200 20.51 -6.88 -28.61
N ALA A 201 19.91 -5.72 -28.31
CA ALA A 201 18.80 -5.22 -29.13
C ALA A 201 19.25 -4.66 -30.49
N HIS A 202 20.57 -4.56 -30.75
CA HIS A 202 21.07 -3.84 -31.93
C HIS A 202 21.69 -4.71 -33.03
N LYS A 203 21.59 -6.04 -32.95
CA LYS A 203 22.18 -6.85 -34.03
C LYS A 203 21.51 -6.66 -35.39
N ASN A 204 20.28 -6.12 -35.46
CA ASN A 204 19.61 -5.83 -36.74
C ASN A 204 18.54 -4.74 -36.65
N ILE A 205 18.89 -3.51 -36.26
CA ILE A 205 17.94 -2.38 -36.24
C ILE A 205 17.28 -2.20 -37.64
N ALA A 206 18.01 -2.47 -38.71
CA ALA A 206 17.50 -2.39 -40.05
C ALA A 206 16.54 -3.54 -40.45
N GLN A 207 16.58 -4.68 -39.76
CA GLN A 207 15.77 -5.89 -40.04
C GLN A 207 14.59 -6.06 -39.08
N ARG A 208 14.36 -5.12 -38.16
CA ARG A 208 13.23 -5.19 -37.23
C ARG A 208 11.91 -5.26 -37.95
N SER A 209 10.99 -6.07 -37.48
CA SER A 209 9.62 -6.07 -37.96
C SER A 209 8.97 -4.71 -37.68
N ARG A 210 8.50 -4.04 -38.70
CA ARG A 210 7.75 -2.78 -38.62
C ARG A 210 6.30 -2.99 -38.20
N GLN A 211 5.88 -4.24 -38.02
CA GLN A 211 4.55 -4.63 -37.58
C GLN A 211 4.67 -5.48 -36.28
N SER A 212 3.84 -5.16 -35.31
CA SER A 212 3.75 -5.97 -34.08
C SER A 212 3.16 -7.34 -34.41
N PRO A 213 3.67 -8.43 -33.80
CA PRO A 213 3.11 -9.78 -34.00
C PRO A 213 1.72 -9.93 -33.34
N PHE A 214 1.34 -9.01 -32.46
CA PHE A 214 0.05 -9.07 -31.77
C PHE A 214 -1.03 -8.36 -32.59
N PRO A 215 -2.18 -9.02 -32.87
CA PRO A 215 -3.31 -8.39 -33.53
C PRO A 215 -3.86 -7.25 -32.65
N MET A 216 -4.48 -6.27 -33.29
CA MET A 216 -5.16 -5.18 -32.60
C MET A 216 -6.57 -5.64 -32.23
N VAL A 217 -6.91 -5.62 -30.93
CA VAL A 217 -8.25 -5.97 -30.43
C VAL A 217 -9.05 -4.72 -30.10
N SER A 218 -10.38 -4.78 -30.15
CA SER A 218 -11.24 -3.71 -29.65
C SER A 218 -11.16 -3.63 -28.11
N VAL A 219 -11.64 -2.53 -27.52
CA VAL A 219 -11.73 -2.40 -26.06
C VAL A 219 -12.65 -3.47 -25.48
N ASP A 220 -13.82 -3.70 -26.10
CA ASP A 220 -14.78 -4.71 -25.65
C ASP A 220 -14.19 -6.12 -25.68
N ASN A 221 -13.49 -6.48 -26.76
CA ASN A 221 -12.82 -7.78 -26.85
C ASN A 221 -11.68 -7.90 -25.81
N ALA A 222 -10.97 -6.81 -25.50
CA ALA A 222 -9.94 -6.82 -24.46
C ALA A 222 -10.56 -7.06 -23.07
N LEU A 223 -11.68 -6.43 -22.77
CA LEU A 223 -12.44 -6.66 -21.53
C LEU A 223 -12.98 -8.09 -21.45
N GLU A 224 -13.53 -8.62 -22.55
CA GLU A 224 -13.98 -10.01 -22.62
C GLU A 224 -12.82 -11.01 -22.40
N LEU A 225 -11.64 -10.74 -22.98
CA LEU A 225 -10.44 -11.57 -22.77
C LEU A 225 -9.98 -11.52 -21.31
N ILE A 226 -10.10 -10.39 -20.62
CA ILE A 226 -9.84 -10.30 -19.17
C ILE A 226 -10.84 -11.20 -18.44
N ARG A 227 -12.16 -10.99 -18.61
CA ARG A 227 -13.22 -11.76 -17.94
C ARG A 227 -13.02 -13.28 -18.12
N LYS A 228 -12.72 -13.71 -19.34
CA LYS A 228 -12.55 -15.14 -19.69
C LYS A 228 -11.33 -15.79 -19.05
N ASN A 229 -10.27 -15.02 -18.79
CA ASN A 229 -8.98 -15.59 -18.34
C ASN A 229 -8.67 -15.31 -16.87
N VAL A 230 -9.54 -14.61 -16.15
CA VAL A 230 -9.39 -14.31 -14.72
C VAL A 230 -10.10 -15.36 -13.88
N GLU A 231 -9.47 -15.75 -12.78
CA GLU A 231 -10.05 -16.64 -11.76
C GLU A 231 -10.37 -15.83 -10.51
N LYS A 232 -11.49 -16.16 -9.86
CA LYS A 232 -11.89 -15.54 -8.61
C LYS A 232 -10.91 -15.89 -7.50
N THR A 233 -10.65 -14.96 -6.60
CA THR A 233 -9.68 -15.12 -5.51
C THR A 233 -10.16 -16.01 -4.35
N GLY A 234 -11.43 -16.44 -4.37
CA GLY A 234 -12.07 -17.17 -3.27
C GLY A 234 -12.57 -16.23 -2.17
N THR A 235 -12.85 -16.79 -1.00
CA THR A 235 -13.48 -16.07 0.10
C THR A 235 -12.62 -16.05 1.35
N GLU A 236 -12.92 -15.14 2.28
CA GLU A 236 -12.33 -15.07 3.63
C GLU A 236 -13.36 -14.51 4.62
N VAL A 237 -13.22 -14.89 5.89
CA VAL A 237 -14.04 -14.36 6.98
C VAL A 237 -13.36 -13.13 7.57
N VAL A 238 -14.09 -12.03 7.70
CA VAL A 238 -13.59 -10.79 8.29
C VAL A 238 -14.55 -10.26 9.35
N ASN A 239 -14.03 -9.50 10.31
CA ASN A 239 -14.87 -8.76 11.24
C ASN A 239 -15.64 -7.67 10.48
N ILE A 240 -16.91 -7.39 10.88
CA ILE A 240 -17.73 -6.36 10.20
C ILE A 240 -17.05 -4.98 10.19
N LYS A 241 -16.19 -4.66 11.17
CA LYS A 241 -15.42 -3.41 11.20
C LYS A 241 -14.40 -3.29 10.06
N ASP A 242 -13.96 -4.43 9.51
CA ASP A 242 -13.00 -4.53 8.43
C ASP A 242 -13.67 -4.90 7.08
N ALA A 243 -15.00 -5.03 7.09
CA ALA A 243 -15.79 -5.45 5.93
C ALA A 243 -16.14 -4.30 4.96
N TYR A 244 -15.96 -3.04 5.37
CA TYR A 244 -16.24 -1.88 4.50
C TYR A 244 -15.41 -1.95 3.20
N GLY A 245 -16.07 -1.73 2.08
CA GLY A 245 -15.40 -1.77 0.77
C GLY A 245 -15.18 -3.17 0.21
N ARG A 246 -15.69 -4.21 0.87
CA ARG A 246 -15.60 -5.61 0.43
C ARG A 246 -16.88 -6.02 -0.29
N ILE A 247 -16.80 -7.11 -1.04
CA ILE A 247 -17.97 -7.75 -1.67
C ILE A 247 -18.40 -8.93 -0.79
N LEU A 248 -19.66 -8.96 -0.40
CA LEU A 248 -20.24 -10.02 0.41
C LEU A 248 -20.30 -11.32 -0.40
N ALA A 249 -19.86 -12.44 0.19
CA ALA A 249 -19.77 -13.72 -0.51
C ALA A 249 -21.01 -14.62 -0.31
N GLU A 250 -21.84 -14.34 0.69
CA GLU A 250 -23.03 -15.12 1.04
C GLU A 250 -24.16 -14.22 1.53
N ASP A 251 -25.39 -14.67 1.40
CA ASP A 251 -26.57 -13.96 1.91
C ASP A 251 -26.53 -13.87 3.45
N ILE A 252 -26.83 -12.70 3.98
CA ILE A 252 -26.94 -12.50 5.42
C ILE A 252 -28.41 -12.34 5.82
N PHE A 253 -28.81 -13.18 6.76
CA PHE A 253 -30.14 -13.18 7.33
C PHE A 253 -30.11 -12.63 8.76
N SER A 254 -31.18 -12.01 9.20
CA SER A 254 -31.28 -11.47 10.56
C SER A 254 -31.28 -12.57 11.61
N PHE A 255 -30.41 -12.44 12.62
CA PHE A 255 -30.33 -13.38 13.74
C PHE A 255 -31.46 -13.17 14.77
N CYS A 256 -32.13 -12.01 14.74
CA CYS A 256 -33.17 -11.64 15.69
C CYS A 256 -34.20 -10.70 15.04
N ASP A 257 -35.34 -10.58 15.67
CA ASP A 257 -36.30 -9.53 15.35
C ASP A 257 -35.77 -8.14 15.76
N LEU A 258 -36.12 -7.11 14.98
CA LEU A 258 -35.83 -5.71 15.31
C LEU A 258 -37.14 -4.90 15.30
N PRO A 259 -37.55 -4.33 16.41
CA PRO A 259 -37.06 -4.59 17.78
C PRO A 259 -37.38 -6.02 18.23
N PRO A 260 -36.57 -6.59 19.20
CA PRO A 260 -36.82 -7.94 19.71
C PRO A 260 -37.93 -8.00 20.78
N PHE A 261 -38.54 -6.87 21.09
CA PHE A 261 -39.63 -6.69 22.03
C PHE A 261 -40.58 -5.60 21.53
N ARG A 262 -41.82 -5.55 22.05
CA ARG A 262 -42.71 -4.42 21.81
C ARG A 262 -42.12 -3.17 22.42
N ALA A 263 -41.89 -2.12 21.63
CA ALA A 263 -41.18 -0.92 22.07
C ALA A 263 -42.06 0.32 22.02
N SER A 264 -41.94 1.21 22.99
CA SER A 264 -42.63 2.49 22.96
C SER A 264 -42.07 3.42 21.89
N ILE A 265 -42.97 4.07 21.12
CA ILE A 265 -42.59 5.11 20.15
C ILE A 265 -42.45 6.48 20.83
N LYS A 266 -43.13 6.67 21.96
CA LYS A 266 -43.25 7.94 22.67
C LYS A 266 -42.75 7.84 24.11
N ASP A 267 -42.39 8.97 24.68
CA ASP A 267 -42.27 9.14 26.12
C ASP A 267 -43.67 9.32 26.69
N GLY A 268 -44.05 8.48 27.66
CA GLY A 268 -45.38 8.51 28.19
C GLY A 268 -45.72 7.31 29.09
N TYR A 269 -46.91 6.79 28.98
CA TYR A 269 -47.39 5.75 29.85
C TYR A 269 -48.01 4.59 29.08
N ALA A 270 -47.52 3.40 29.35
CA ALA A 270 -48.13 2.16 28.85
C ALA A 270 -49.43 1.87 29.64
N VAL A 271 -50.52 1.69 28.94
CA VAL A 271 -51.88 1.54 29.49
C VAL A 271 -52.63 0.39 28.83
N LEU A 272 -53.76 -0.02 29.44
CA LEU A 272 -54.79 -0.79 28.76
C LEU A 272 -55.70 0.19 28.02
N ALA A 273 -55.80 0.08 26.68
CA ALA A 273 -56.67 0.93 25.87
C ALA A 273 -58.13 0.77 26.28
N SER A 274 -58.54 -0.44 26.69
CA SER A 274 -59.89 -0.74 27.19
C SER A 274 -60.33 0.06 28.41
N ASP A 275 -59.36 0.61 29.16
CA ASP A 275 -59.67 1.42 30.37
C ASP A 275 -60.15 2.85 30.01
N GLY A 276 -59.96 3.30 28.77
CA GLY A 276 -60.37 4.61 28.26
C GLY A 276 -59.63 5.78 28.95
N LYS A 277 -60.31 6.92 29.05
CA LYS A 277 -59.80 8.11 29.79
C LYS A 277 -59.92 7.91 31.31
N GLY A 278 -59.17 8.74 32.06
CA GLY A 278 -59.29 8.81 33.49
C GLY A 278 -58.02 8.50 34.27
N ILE A 279 -58.17 8.40 35.59
CA ILE A 279 -57.04 8.27 36.53
C ILE A 279 -56.43 6.86 36.45
N ARG A 280 -55.10 6.79 36.48
CA ARG A 280 -54.30 5.55 36.52
C ARG A 280 -53.26 5.64 37.63
N LYS A 281 -53.13 4.54 38.39
CA LYS A 281 -52.03 4.37 39.32
C LYS A 281 -50.74 4.03 38.60
N VAL A 282 -49.67 4.79 38.84
CA VAL A 282 -48.34 4.54 38.26
C VAL A 282 -47.64 3.46 39.07
N LEU A 283 -47.27 2.34 38.46
CA LEU A 283 -46.58 1.22 39.11
C LEU A 283 -45.07 1.34 39.10
N GLY A 284 -44.54 2.30 38.37
CA GLY A 284 -43.11 2.54 38.19
C GLY A 284 -42.75 2.98 36.76
N GLY A 285 -41.48 2.91 36.41
CA GLY A 285 -40.99 3.32 35.08
C GLY A 285 -40.06 2.29 34.45
N VAL A 286 -40.11 2.20 33.11
CA VAL A 286 -39.22 1.38 32.31
C VAL A 286 -38.54 2.30 31.29
N THR A 287 -37.24 2.21 31.18
CA THR A 287 -36.42 2.97 30.21
C THR A 287 -35.79 2.02 29.18
N ALA A 288 -35.34 2.57 28.09
CA ALA A 288 -34.56 1.81 27.10
C ALA A 288 -33.32 1.17 27.76
N GLY A 289 -33.08 -0.10 27.46
CA GLY A 289 -31.97 -0.88 28.04
C GLY A 289 -32.24 -1.49 29.41
N THR A 290 -33.40 -1.25 30.02
CA THR A 290 -33.82 -1.93 31.25
C THR A 290 -34.61 -3.22 30.95
N LYS A 291 -34.70 -4.12 31.92
CA LYS A 291 -35.54 -5.32 31.79
C LYS A 291 -37.00 -4.92 31.66
N PRO A 292 -37.80 -5.65 30.87
CA PRO A 292 -39.26 -5.46 30.82
C PRO A 292 -39.86 -5.52 32.24
N PHE A 293 -40.95 -4.81 32.42
CA PHE A 293 -41.72 -4.84 33.67
C PHE A 293 -42.20 -6.25 33.95
N SER A 294 -41.93 -6.78 35.13
CA SER A 294 -42.10 -8.21 35.43
C SER A 294 -43.54 -8.66 35.68
N THR A 295 -44.43 -7.70 35.88
CA THR A 295 -45.85 -8.00 36.19
C THR A 295 -46.73 -7.49 35.04
N PRO A 296 -47.66 -8.32 34.49
CA PRO A 296 -48.60 -7.85 33.51
C PRO A 296 -49.46 -6.68 34.03
N LEU A 297 -49.69 -5.70 33.15
CA LEU A 297 -50.45 -4.50 33.46
C LEU A 297 -51.91 -4.88 33.74
N GLN A 298 -52.49 -4.29 34.80
CA GLN A 298 -53.89 -4.52 35.23
C GLN A 298 -54.72 -3.25 35.02
N THR A 299 -56.06 -3.43 34.91
CA THR A 299 -57.04 -2.34 34.84
C THR A 299 -56.80 -1.30 35.90
N GLY A 300 -56.88 -0.02 35.54
CA GLY A 300 -56.66 1.13 36.43
C GLY A 300 -55.20 1.45 36.75
N THR A 301 -54.22 0.73 36.10
CA THR A 301 -52.80 0.96 36.34
C THR A 301 -52.09 1.38 35.04
N CYS A 302 -50.93 2.01 35.21
CA CYS A 302 -50.01 2.34 34.10
C CYS A 302 -48.55 2.21 34.52
N VAL A 303 -47.66 2.12 33.53
CA VAL A 303 -46.23 2.11 33.72
C VAL A 303 -45.63 3.22 32.84
N ARG A 304 -44.81 4.08 33.41
CA ARG A 304 -44.09 5.11 32.67
C ARG A 304 -43.09 4.45 31.73
N VAL A 305 -43.04 4.86 30.48
CA VAL A 305 -42.13 4.36 29.45
C VAL A 305 -41.48 5.52 28.71
N ASN A 306 -40.21 5.34 28.34
CA ASN A 306 -39.53 6.25 27.45
C ASN A 306 -39.49 5.68 26.02
N THR A 307 -39.23 6.51 25.03
CA THR A 307 -39.03 6.08 23.65
C THR A 307 -37.97 4.96 23.57
N GLY A 308 -38.32 3.87 22.91
CA GLY A 308 -37.46 2.67 22.79
C GLY A 308 -37.51 1.75 24.03
N ALA A 309 -38.22 2.08 25.07
CA ALA A 309 -38.41 1.19 26.24
C ALA A 309 -39.27 -0.01 25.91
N PRO A 310 -39.02 -1.19 26.50
CA PRO A 310 -39.92 -2.33 26.35
C PRO A 310 -41.28 -2.04 26.99
N VAL A 311 -42.34 -2.20 26.21
CA VAL A 311 -43.74 -2.05 26.66
C VAL A 311 -44.07 -3.24 27.57
N PRO A 312 -44.61 -3.02 28.81
CA PRO A 312 -44.99 -4.09 29.69
C PRO A 312 -46.01 -5.07 29.10
N ASP A 313 -45.93 -6.32 29.55
CA ASP A 313 -46.90 -7.30 29.17
C ASP A 313 -48.30 -6.87 29.65
N GLY A 314 -49.34 -7.14 28.83
CA GLY A 314 -50.69 -6.71 29.08
C GLY A 314 -51.04 -5.31 28.57
N ALA A 315 -50.08 -4.39 28.51
CA ALA A 315 -50.34 -3.05 27.95
C ALA A 315 -50.70 -3.15 26.45
N THR A 316 -51.72 -2.41 26.05
CA THR A 316 -52.23 -2.41 24.68
C THR A 316 -52.10 -1.07 23.96
N ALA A 317 -51.69 -0.01 24.68
CA ALA A 317 -51.39 1.30 24.12
C ALA A 317 -50.30 2.01 24.93
N VAL A 318 -49.66 2.97 24.30
CA VAL A 318 -48.85 4.00 24.96
C VAL A 318 -49.51 5.35 24.71
N VAL A 319 -49.72 6.12 25.78
CA VAL A 319 -50.18 7.50 25.71
C VAL A 319 -49.03 8.42 25.99
N GLN A 320 -48.77 9.37 25.09
CA GLN A 320 -47.67 10.32 25.25
C GLN A 320 -47.88 11.21 26.49
N VAL A 321 -46.78 11.67 27.08
CA VAL A 321 -46.83 12.45 28.34
C VAL A 321 -47.67 13.73 28.19
N GLU A 322 -47.65 14.35 27.02
CA GLU A 322 -48.40 15.58 26.70
C GLU A 322 -49.93 15.40 26.77
N ASP A 323 -50.42 14.17 26.63
CA ASP A 323 -51.85 13.82 26.71
C ASP A 323 -52.25 13.32 28.12
N THR A 324 -51.42 13.62 29.11
CA THR A 324 -51.65 13.22 30.50
C THR A 324 -51.53 14.41 31.45
N LYS A 325 -52.11 14.24 32.66
CA LYS A 325 -52.01 15.21 33.72
C LYS A 325 -51.55 14.51 35.01
N LEU A 326 -50.55 15.06 35.68
CA LEU A 326 -50.12 14.58 36.99
C LEU A 326 -51.21 14.92 38.05
N ILE A 327 -51.68 13.90 38.76
CA ILE A 327 -52.70 14.00 39.84
C ILE A 327 -52.03 13.91 41.20
N LEU A 328 -51.15 12.92 41.41
CA LEU A 328 -50.51 12.68 42.68
C LEU A 328 -49.05 12.32 42.49
N GLU A 329 -48.19 12.97 43.30
CA GLU A 329 -46.75 12.69 43.38
C GLU A 329 -46.41 12.27 44.85
N ASN A 330 -45.24 11.64 45.04
CA ASN A 330 -44.73 11.35 46.39
C ASN A 330 -44.27 12.62 47.09
N SER A 331 -44.03 12.53 48.42
CA SER A 331 -43.67 13.67 49.29
C SER A 331 -42.41 14.41 48.79
N ASP A 332 -41.50 13.70 48.16
CA ASP A 332 -40.20 14.21 47.71
C ASP A 332 -40.24 14.70 46.25
N LYS A 333 -41.39 14.61 45.58
CA LYS A 333 -41.62 14.97 44.16
C LYS A 333 -40.72 14.23 43.16
N THR A 334 -40.26 13.03 43.56
CA THR A 334 -39.38 12.21 42.72
C THR A 334 -40.14 11.14 41.93
N GLU A 335 -41.35 10.79 42.38
CA GLU A 335 -42.15 9.74 41.73
C GLU A 335 -43.60 10.19 41.57
N GLU A 336 -44.14 9.87 40.41
CA GLU A 336 -45.57 10.03 40.08
C GLU A 336 -46.30 8.82 40.61
N LEU A 337 -47.37 9.05 41.39
CA LEU A 337 -48.18 8.00 41.98
C LEU A 337 -49.49 7.79 41.21
N GLU A 338 -50.08 8.89 40.72
CA GLU A 338 -51.30 8.86 39.91
C GLU A 338 -51.22 9.90 38.80
N ILE A 339 -51.70 9.51 37.61
CA ILE A 339 -51.87 10.39 36.47
C ILE A 339 -53.27 10.25 35.88
N GLU A 340 -53.74 11.27 35.17
CA GLU A 340 -55.00 11.24 34.44
C GLU A 340 -54.69 11.18 32.92
N ILE A 341 -55.27 10.19 32.25
CA ILE A 341 -55.24 10.08 30.78
C ILE A 341 -56.33 10.99 30.19
N MET A 342 -55.89 11.98 29.41
CA MET A 342 -56.79 13.03 28.84
C MET A 342 -57.41 12.65 27.49
N THR A 343 -56.77 11.78 26.75
CA THR A 343 -57.17 11.33 25.41
C THR A 343 -57.68 9.89 25.48
N GLU A 344 -58.52 9.46 24.52
CA GLU A 344 -58.97 8.07 24.41
C GLU A 344 -57.87 7.22 23.80
N PRO A 345 -57.27 6.23 24.55
CA PRO A 345 -56.23 5.38 24.01
C PRO A 345 -56.81 4.40 22.98
N VAL A 346 -56.05 4.17 21.88
CA VAL A 346 -56.45 3.19 20.86
C VAL A 346 -55.50 1.99 20.93
N GLU A 347 -56.03 0.78 20.73
CA GLU A 347 -55.23 -0.44 20.73
C GLU A 347 -54.12 -0.38 19.68
N GLY A 348 -52.89 -0.68 20.08
CA GLY A 348 -51.67 -0.57 19.25
C GLY A 348 -51.08 0.83 19.18
N GLN A 349 -51.75 1.85 19.76
CA GLN A 349 -51.26 3.23 19.72
C GLN A 349 -49.83 3.34 20.29
N ASP A 350 -48.96 3.98 19.52
CA ASP A 350 -47.57 4.30 19.86
C ASP A 350 -46.70 3.11 20.36
N ILE A 351 -47.08 1.88 19.94
CA ILE A 351 -46.33 0.64 20.18
C ILE A 351 -45.72 0.13 18.86
N ARG A 352 -44.40 -0.03 18.82
CA ARG A 352 -43.72 -0.77 17.74
C ARG A 352 -43.84 -2.27 18.00
N PRO A 353 -44.44 -3.05 17.10
CA PRO A 353 -44.46 -4.51 17.20
C PRO A 353 -43.07 -5.13 17.16
N ILE A 354 -42.93 -6.34 17.69
CA ILE A 354 -41.74 -7.17 17.51
C ILE A 354 -41.50 -7.38 16.01
N GLY A 355 -40.25 -7.20 15.57
CA GLY A 355 -39.85 -7.46 14.18
C GLY A 355 -40.38 -6.45 13.15
N CYS A 356 -41.03 -5.34 13.56
CA CYS A 356 -41.61 -4.39 12.61
C CYS A 356 -40.61 -3.71 11.68
N ASP A 357 -39.33 -3.61 12.07
CA ASP A 357 -38.28 -3.06 11.23
C ASP A 357 -37.59 -4.16 10.43
N LEU A 358 -37.34 -5.31 11.07
CA LEU A 358 -36.71 -6.47 10.48
C LEU A 358 -37.11 -7.74 11.24
N GLU A 359 -37.72 -8.68 10.55
CA GLU A 359 -38.08 -9.97 11.13
C GLU A 359 -36.87 -10.89 11.22
N LYS A 360 -36.87 -11.77 12.20
CA LYS A 360 -35.86 -12.84 12.31
C LYS A 360 -35.91 -13.70 11.04
N GLU A 361 -34.72 -14.08 10.55
CA GLU A 361 -34.54 -14.86 9.31
C GLU A 361 -34.91 -14.11 8.02
N ALA A 362 -35.26 -12.82 8.09
CA ALA A 362 -35.39 -12.00 6.90
C ALA A 362 -33.98 -11.76 6.26
N LEU A 363 -33.95 -11.71 4.93
CA LEU A 363 -32.73 -11.36 4.18
C LEU A 363 -32.36 -9.91 4.44
N VAL A 364 -31.15 -9.68 4.95
CA VAL A 364 -30.65 -8.35 5.32
C VAL A 364 -29.75 -7.76 4.23
N VAL A 365 -28.79 -8.56 3.77
CA VAL A 365 -27.87 -8.18 2.68
C VAL A 365 -27.64 -9.40 1.80
N GLU A 366 -27.84 -9.22 0.51
CA GLU A 366 -27.64 -10.27 -0.50
C GLU A 366 -26.14 -10.49 -0.78
N ALA A 367 -25.79 -11.70 -1.17
CA ALA A 367 -24.47 -12.01 -1.71
C ALA A 367 -24.15 -11.12 -2.92
N GLN A 368 -22.84 -10.95 -3.19
CA GLN A 368 -22.29 -10.13 -4.29
C GLN A 368 -22.61 -8.62 -4.17
N LYS A 369 -23.11 -8.17 -3.02
CA LYS A 369 -23.27 -6.74 -2.74
C LYS A 369 -21.98 -6.13 -2.18
N TYR A 370 -21.70 -4.90 -2.62
CA TYR A 370 -20.69 -4.05 -2.02
C TYR A 370 -21.14 -3.63 -0.62
N ILE A 371 -20.27 -3.83 0.36
CA ILE A 371 -20.52 -3.47 1.75
C ILE A 371 -20.14 -2.00 1.97
N GLY A 372 -21.12 -1.12 1.90
CA GLY A 372 -20.99 0.30 2.22
C GLY A 372 -21.30 0.58 3.70
N SER A 373 -21.43 1.87 4.04
CA SER A 373 -21.73 2.30 5.42
C SER A 373 -23.09 1.83 5.91
N THR A 374 -24.09 1.79 5.01
CA THR A 374 -25.44 1.33 5.35
C THR A 374 -25.48 -0.17 5.61
N GLU A 375 -24.80 -0.96 4.78
CA GLU A 375 -24.68 -2.41 4.95
C GLU A 375 -23.96 -2.75 6.26
N ILE A 376 -22.90 -2.04 6.62
CA ILE A 376 -22.24 -2.18 7.94
C ILE A 376 -23.24 -1.91 9.08
N GLY A 377 -24.07 -0.88 8.95
CA GLY A 377 -25.12 -0.56 9.93
C GLY A 377 -26.15 -1.69 10.05
N LEU A 378 -26.62 -2.23 8.93
CA LEU A 378 -27.55 -3.36 8.90
C LEU A 378 -26.94 -4.63 9.50
N LEU A 379 -25.71 -4.98 9.13
CA LEU A 379 -24.97 -6.12 9.70
C LEU A 379 -24.83 -5.99 11.22
N ALA A 380 -24.51 -4.79 11.71
CA ALA A 380 -24.41 -4.53 13.14
C ALA A 380 -25.78 -4.62 13.84
N ALA A 381 -26.85 -4.09 13.22
CA ALA A 381 -28.19 -4.09 13.78
C ALA A 381 -28.76 -5.52 13.90
N CYS A 382 -28.49 -6.40 12.95
CA CYS A 382 -28.91 -7.80 13.02
C CYS A 382 -27.99 -8.69 13.90
N GLY A 383 -26.93 -8.13 14.51
CA GLY A 383 -26.06 -8.83 15.43
C GLY A 383 -24.90 -9.59 14.81
N ALA A 384 -24.59 -9.37 13.53
CA ALA A 384 -23.44 -9.98 12.88
C ALA A 384 -22.13 -9.45 13.49
N LYS A 385 -21.20 -10.35 13.80
CA LYS A 385 -19.85 -10.02 14.27
C LYS A 385 -18.82 -10.15 13.15
N GLU A 386 -19.00 -11.15 12.32
CA GLU A 386 -18.13 -11.55 11.22
C GLU A 386 -18.98 -11.85 9.99
N VAL A 387 -18.41 -11.67 8.82
CA VAL A 387 -19.05 -11.96 7.53
C VAL A 387 -18.04 -12.60 6.58
N THR A 388 -18.54 -13.46 5.69
CA THR A 388 -17.76 -14.03 4.61
C THR A 388 -17.76 -13.06 3.43
N VAL A 389 -16.57 -12.65 2.98
CA VAL A 389 -16.39 -11.70 1.88
C VAL A 389 -15.47 -12.28 0.81
N ASN A 390 -15.57 -11.77 -0.40
CA ASN A 390 -14.64 -12.11 -1.47
C ASN A 390 -13.25 -11.55 -1.16
N LYS A 391 -12.23 -12.38 -1.38
CA LYS A 391 -10.84 -12.05 -1.03
C LYS A 391 -10.28 -11.02 -2.01
N ILE A 392 -9.61 -9.99 -1.50
CA ILE A 392 -8.92 -9.00 -2.32
C ILE A 392 -7.61 -9.60 -2.84
N PRO A 393 -7.30 -9.53 -4.16
CA PRO A 393 -6.02 -9.98 -4.69
C PRO A 393 -4.87 -9.10 -4.19
N SER A 394 -3.70 -9.71 -4.04
CA SER A 394 -2.47 -8.97 -3.78
C SER A 394 -1.96 -8.33 -5.08
N ILE A 395 -1.70 -7.02 -5.06
CA ILE A 395 -1.37 -6.23 -6.25
C ILE A 395 0.02 -5.62 -6.08
N GLY A 396 0.83 -5.69 -7.13
CA GLY A 396 2.14 -5.03 -7.20
C GLY A 396 2.20 -4.04 -8.35
N ILE A 397 2.90 -2.92 -8.15
CA ILE A 397 3.14 -1.95 -9.20
C ILE A 397 4.64 -1.71 -9.32
N LEU A 398 5.14 -1.70 -10.55
CA LEU A 398 6.50 -1.32 -10.88
C LEU A 398 6.54 -0.46 -12.15
N SER A 399 7.50 0.45 -12.22
CA SER A 399 7.82 1.20 -13.43
C SER A 399 9.09 0.69 -14.07
N THR A 400 9.13 0.68 -15.40
CA THR A 400 10.31 0.33 -16.17
C THR A 400 10.73 1.47 -17.08
N GLY A 401 12.01 1.79 -17.11
CA GLY A 401 12.57 2.81 -18.00
C GLY A 401 13.85 3.41 -17.44
N ASN A 402 14.87 3.52 -18.29
CA ASN A 402 16.15 4.14 -17.94
C ASN A 402 16.06 5.67 -17.78
N GLU A 403 14.99 6.27 -18.31
CA GLU A 403 14.69 7.70 -18.20
C GLU A 403 13.99 8.06 -16.88
N LEU A 404 13.53 7.08 -16.11
CA LEU A 404 12.73 7.32 -14.91
C LEU A 404 13.61 7.61 -13.68
N GLN A 405 13.13 8.51 -12.84
CA GLN A 405 13.77 8.90 -11.59
C GLN A 405 12.70 9.06 -10.49
N GLU A 406 13.09 8.76 -9.25
CA GLU A 406 12.20 8.96 -8.09
C GLU A 406 11.89 10.45 -7.88
N PRO A 407 10.62 10.79 -7.61
CA PRO A 407 10.26 12.15 -7.20
C PRO A 407 11.00 12.57 -5.92
N GLY A 408 11.43 13.85 -5.88
CA GLY A 408 12.16 14.42 -4.73
C GLY A 408 13.69 14.39 -4.87
N GLU A 409 14.24 13.62 -5.81
CA GLU A 409 15.66 13.68 -6.16
C GLU A 409 15.92 14.81 -7.18
N SER A 410 17.18 15.30 -7.25
CA SER A 410 17.58 16.26 -8.28
C SER A 410 17.48 15.63 -9.67
N LEU A 411 16.70 16.24 -10.57
CA LEU A 411 16.45 15.69 -11.90
C LEU A 411 17.72 15.64 -12.73
N LYS A 412 18.07 14.45 -13.19
CA LYS A 412 19.24 14.25 -14.08
C LYS A 412 18.91 14.63 -15.53
N PRO A 413 19.88 15.11 -16.33
CA PRO A 413 19.67 15.37 -17.74
C PRO A 413 19.18 14.11 -18.48
N GLY A 414 18.11 14.26 -19.27
CA GLY A 414 17.50 13.14 -20.01
C GLY A 414 16.56 12.26 -19.22
N CYS A 415 16.35 12.53 -17.93
CA CYS A 415 15.42 11.82 -17.08
C CYS A 415 14.11 12.61 -16.86
N VAL A 416 13.09 11.88 -16.43
CA VAL A 416 11.79 12.40 -16.00
C VAL A 416 11.38 11.72 -14.69
N TYR A 417 10.58 12.38 -13.87
CA TYR A 417 10.06 11.75 -12.66
C TYR A 417 9.00 10.69 -12.96
N ASP A 418 9.05 9.57 -12.24
CA ASP A 418 8.05 8.52 -12.31
C ASP A 418 6.72 8.99 -11.67
N SER A 419 5.84 9.50 -12.50
CA SER A 419 4.48 9.87 -12.09
C SER A 419 3.50 8.70 -12.17
N ASN A 420 3.74 7.72 -13.04
CA ASN A 420 2.78 6.65 -13.32
C ASN A 420 2.57 5.75 -12.12
N ARG A 421 3.64 5.22 -11.55
CA ARG A 421 3.59 4.30 -10.41
C ARG A 421 2.86 4.92 -9.21
N ILE A 422 3.22 6.16 -8.87
CA ILE A 422 2.60 6.89 -7.77
C ILE A 422 1.10 7.14 -8.04
N THR A 423 0.75 7.54 -9.27
CA THR A 423 -0.65 7.74 -9.67
C THR A 423 -1.45 6.44 -9.59
N LEU A 424 -0.90 5.31 -10.07
CA LEU A 424 -1.57 4.01 -10.04
C LEU A 424 -1.79 3.50 -8.62
N ILE A 425 -0.81 3.69 -7.72
CA ILE A 425 -0.94 3.35 -6.29
C ILE A 425 -2.07 4.18 -5.65
N ALA A 426 -2.13 5.49 -5.94
CA ALA A 426 -3.18 6.35 -5.45
C ALA A 426 -4.55 5.95 -5.98
N LEU A 427 -4.65 5.66 -7.29
CA LEU A 427 -5.90 5.21 -7.93
C LEU A 427 -6.40 3.88 -7.34
N LEU A 428 -5.53 2.93 -7.07
CA LEU A 428 -5.90 1.68 -6.40
C LEU A 428 -6.43 1.95 -4.99
N LYS A 429 -5.76 2.82 -4.24
CA LYS A 429 -6.21 3.21 -2.89
C LYS A 429 -7.57 3.90 -2.90
N GLU A 430 -7.86 4.76 -3.87
CA GLU A 430 -9.18 5.39 -4.07
C GLU A 430 -10.28 4.36 -4.30
N ASN A 431 -9.95 3.23 -4.92
CA ASN A 431 -10.88 2.12 -5.20
C ASN A 431 -10.84 1.00 -4.13
N GLY A 432 -10.26 1.25 -2.95
CA GLY A 432 -10.25 0.29 -1.83
C GLY A 432 -9.15 -0.78 -1.89
N PHE A 433 -8.26 -0.74 -2.87
CA PHE A 433 -7.18 -1.70 -3.03
C PHE A 433 -5.85 -1.18 -2.45
N LYS A 434 -5.04 -2.11 -1.92
CA LYS A 434 -3.67 -1.82 -1.47
C LYS A 434 -2.70 -2.43 -2.48
N ALA A 435 -1.71 -1.64 -2.92
CA ALA A 435 -0.66 -2.11 -3.80
C ALA A 435 0.70 -2.14 -3.09
N LEU A 436 1.52 -3.14 -3.42
CA LEU A 436 2.94 -3.18 -3.08
C LEU A 436 3.73 -2.41 -4.13
N ASP A 437 4.55 -1.47 -3.67
CA ASP A 437 5.43 -0.67 -4.51
C ASP A 437 6.75 -1.40 -4.75
N PHE A 438 7.06 -1.71 -6.02
CA PHE A 438 8.30 -2.38 -6.43
C PHE A 438 9.32 -1.41 -7.04
N GLY A 439 9.03 -0.11 -7.04
CA GLY A 439 9.95 0.95 -7.47
C GLY A 439 10.15 1.02 -9.00
N ILE A 440 11.23 1.68 -9.37
CA ILE A 440 11.68 1.84 -10.75
C ILE A 440 12.71 0.77 -11.07
N ILE A 441 12.57 0.11 -12.21
CA ILE A 441 13.50 -0.91 -12.70
C ILE A 441 14.08 -0.45 -14.03
N VAL A 442 15.39 -0.55 -14.17
CA VAL A 442 16.08 -0.25 -15.42
C VAL A 442 15.73 -1.27 -16.51
N ASP A 443 15.79 -0.85 -17.77
CA ASP A 443 15.55 -1.72 -18.93
C ASP A 443 16.75 -2.66 -19.17
N ASP A 444 17.00 -3.55 -18.19
CA ASP A 444 17.97 -4.64 -18.23
C ASP A 444 17.22 -5.97 -18.03
N GLU A 445 17.40 -6.89 -18.97
CA GLU A 445 16.68 -8.15 -19.00
C GLU A 445 16.87 -8.97 -17.72
N THR A 446 18.11 -9.10 -17.24
CA THR A 446 18.44 -9.91 -16.04
C THR A 446 17.84 -9.30 -14.77
N ILE A 447 17.91 -7.98 -14.66
CA ILE A 447 17.37 -7.24 -13.52
C ILE A 447 15.84 -7.32 -13.53
N LEU A 448 15.20 -7.12 -14.70
CA LEU A 448 13.76 -7.22 -14.87
C LEU A 448 13.25 -8.61 -14.48
N ILE A 449 13.87 -9.69 -14.97
CA ILE A 449 13.50 -11.07 -14.62
C ILE A 449 13.56 -11.26 -13.11
N SER A 450 14.70 -10.95 -12.48
CA SER A 450 14.88 -11.13 -11.04
C SER A 450 13.87 -10.35 -10.21
N LYS A 451 13.55 -9.12 -10.61
CA LYS A 451 12.58 -8.26 -9.91
C LYS A 451 11.14 -8.71 -10.11
N ILE A 452 10.78 -9.14 -11.32
CA ILE A 452 9.46 -9.71 -11.61
C ILE A 452 9.27 -11.01 -10.82
N GLU A 453 10.25 -11.90 -10.76
CA GLU A 453 10.17 -13.11 -9.93
C GLU A 453 9.95 -12.77 -8.45
N ALA A 454 10.71 -11.81 -7.92
CA ALA A 454 10.56 -11.35 -6.53
C ALA A 454 9.17 -10.75 -6.27
N ALA A 455 8.59 -10.06 -7.26
CA ALA A 455 7.24 -9.53 -7.18
C ALA A 455 6.19 -10.65 -7.21
N LEU A 456 6.27 -11.60 -8.16
CA LEU A 456 5.30 -12.70 -8.31
C LEU A 456 5.23 -13.64 -7.09
N ARG A 457 6.29 -13.70 -6.28
CA ARG A 457 6.26 -14.41 -4.98
C ARG A 457 5.33 -13.74 -3.96
N LYS A 458 5.03 -12.44 -4.13
CA LYS A 458 4.28 -11.62 -3.16
C LYS A 458 2.90 -11.21 -3.64
N VAL A 459 2.68 -11.18 -4.98
CA VAL A 459 1.44 -10.65 -5.54
C VAL A 459 0.78 -11.62 -6.51
N ASP A 460 -0.53 -11.45 -6.69
CA ASP A 460 -1.33 -12.18 -7.67
C ASP A 460 -1.38 -11.42 -9.00
N VAL A 461 -1.44 -10.09 -8.92
CA VAL A 461 -1.47 -9.19 -10.07
C VAL A 461 -0.22 -8.31 -10.05
N LEU A 462 0.52 -8.31 -11.14
CA LEU A 462 1.64 -7.39 -11.36
C LEU A 462 1.28 -6.39 -12.45
N VAL A 463 1.17 -5.12 -12.05
CA VAL A 463 0.94 -4.00 -12.96
C VAL A 463 2.30 -3.37 -13.27
N THR A 464 2.62 -3.25 -14.55
CA THR A 464 3.84 -2.56 -14.98
C THR A 464 3.49 -1.33 -15.80
N THR A 465 4.33 -0.30 -15.76
CA THR A 465 4.23 0.87 -16.64
C THR A 465 5.57 1.16 -17.30
N GLY A 466 5.55 1.44 -18.60
CA GLY A 466 6.75 1.55 -19.45
C GLY A 466 7.08 0.25 -20.20
N SER A 467 8.08 0.31 -21.08
CA SER A 467 8.66 -0.80 -21.88
C SER A 467 7.64 -1.70 -22.63
N VAL A 468 6.48 -1.16 -23.01
CA VAL A 468 5.43 -1.86 -23.78
C VAL A 468 5.13 -1.19 -25.12
N SER A 469 6.00 -0.30 -25.61
CA SER A 469 5.81 0.39 -26.88
C SER A 469 6.26 -0.49 -28.06
N MET A 470 5.88 -0.11 -29.30
CA MET A 470 6.32 -0.81 -30.53
C MET A 470 7.79 -0.55 -30.92
N GLY A 471 8.60 0.03 -30.02
CA GLY A 471 9.99 0.37 -30.26
C GLY A 471 10.97 -0.78 -30.02
N ASP A 472 12.24 -0.55 -30.31
CA ASP A 472 13.37 -1.49 -30.15
C ASP A 472 13.60 -1.96 -28.69
N ARG A 473 12.82 -1.46 -27.73
CA ARG A 473 12.96 -1.68 -26.30
C ARG A 473 11.75 -2.37 -25.65
N ASP A 474 10.92 -3.08 -26.42
CA ASP A 474 9.81 -3.87 -25.85
C ASP A 474 10.33 -5.21 -25.30
N ILE A 475 11.26 -5.10 -24.34
CA ILE A 475 11.92 -6.25 -23.70
C ILE A 475 10.89 -7.02 -22.85
N LEU A 476 9.89 -6.34 -22.30
CA LEU A 476 8.98 -6.93 -21.31
C LEU A 476 8.15 -8.08 -21.90
N LYS A 477 7.58 -7.92 -23.12
CA LYS A 477 6.77 -8.99 -23.73
C LYS A 477 7.59 -10.24 -24.02
N SER A 478 8.84 -10.07 -24.50
CA SER A 478 9.76 -11.20 -24.71
C SER A 478 10.07 -11.92 -23.40
N ILE A 479 10.39 -11.17 -22.33
CA ILE A 479 10.63 -11.73 -20.99
C ILE A 479 9.40 -12.52 -20.51
N LEU A 480 8.20 -11.96 -20.64
CA LEU A 480 6.97 -12.63 -20.23
C LEU A 480 6.77 -13.95 -20.99
N GLN A 481 6.97 -13.97 -22.31
CA GLN A 481 6.79 -15.17 -23.12
C GLN A 481 7.93 -16.19 -22.96
N GLU A 482 9.18 -15.74 -23.00
CA GLU A 482 10.34 -16.62 -23.06
C GLU A 482 10.74 -17.14 -21.68
N HIS A 483 10.78 -16.26 -20.66
CA HIS A 483 11.20 -16.63 -19.32
C HIS A 483 10.03 -17.16 -18.46
N PHE A 484 8.95 -16.38 -18.37
CA PHE A 484 7.80 -16.74 -17.54
C PHE A 484 6.80 -17.69 -18.24
N LYS A 485 7.01 -18.02 -19.52
CA LYS A 485 6.09 -18.83 -20.33
C LYS A 485 4.64 -18.28 -20.27
N ALA A 486 4.53 -16.97 -20.18
CA ALA A 486 3.24 -16.31 -20.07
C ALA A 486 2.48 -16.36 -21.39
N THR A 487 1.18 -16.58 -21.29
CA THR A 487 0.25 -16.44 -22.42
C THR A 487 -0.17 -14.98 -22.53
N ILE A 488 0.19 -14.30 -23.61
CA ILE A 488 -0.28 -12.95 -23.90
C ILE A 488 -1.64 -13.05 -24.58
N HIS A 489 -2.69 -12.62 -23.90
CA HIS A 489 -4.07 -12.64 -24.40
C HIS A 489 -4.33 -11.51 -25.38
N PHE A 490 -3.78 -10.32 -25.09
CA PHE A 490 -3.68 -9.22 -26.04
C PHE A 490 -2.44 -8.36 -25.74
N GLY A 491 -1.86 -7.79 -26.79
CA GLY A 491 -0.67 -6.91 -26.70
C GLY A 491 -0.88 -5.56 -27.35
N ARG A 492 -2.06 -5.31 -27.92
CA ARG A 492 -2.46 -4.05 -28.58
C ARG A 492 -3.96 -3.88 -28.55
N VAL A 493 -4.42 -2.67 -28.22
CA VAL A 493 -5.85 -2.32 -28.18
C VAL A 493 -6.13 -1.17 -29.15
N ASN A 494 -7.23 -1.26 -29.88
CA ASN A 494 -7.69 -0.22 -30.80
C ASN A 494 -8.36 0.92 -30.05
N MET A 495 -7.53 1.76 -29.42
CA MET A 495 -8.00 2.89 -28.63
C MET A 495 -7.00 4.04 -28.62
N LYS A 496 -7.45 5.21 -28.21
CA LYS A 496 -6.65 6.42 -27.94
C LYS A 496 -7.14 7.07 -26.61
N PRO A 497 -6.21 7.32 -25.65
CA PRO A 497 -4.83 6.79 -25.59
C PRO A 497 -4.84 5.33 -25.14
N GLY A 498 -3.68 4.64 -25.13
CA GLY A 498 -3.59 3.31 -24.51
C GLY A 498 -3.29 2.14 -25.48
N LYS A 499 -3.03 2.41 -26.77
CA LYS A 499 -2.80 1.38 -27.80
C LYS A 499 -1.89 0.21 -27.38
N PRO A 500 -0.73 0.38 -26.71
CA PRO A 500 0.19 -0.72 -26.41
C PRO A 500 -0.13 -1.49 -25.12
N THR A 501 -1.32 -1.37 -24.55
CA THR A 501 -1.71 -2.13 -23.36
C THR A 501 -1.64 -3.63 -23.60
N THR A 502 -1.08 -4.36 -22.63
CA THR A 502 -0.88 -5.80 -22.72
C THR A 502 -1.48 -6.50 -21.50
N PHE A 503 -2.21 -7.59 -21.72
CA PHE A 503 -2.68 -8.48 -20.67
C PHE A 503 -2.13 -9.88 -20.91
N ALA A 504 -1.52 -10.46 -19.87
CA ALA A 504 -0.95 -11.79 -19.93
C ALA A 504 -1.16 -12.56 -18.62
N THR A 505 -1.09 -13.88 -18.70
CA THR A 505 -1.16 -14.78 -17.53
C THR A 505 -0.04 -15.81 -17.59
N CYS A 506 0.45 -16.24 -16.43
CA CYS A 506 1.37 -17.37 -16.32
C CYS A 506 1.07 -18.21 -15.08
N MET A 507 1.58 -19.44 -15.08
CA MET A 507 1.67 -20.24 -13.86
C MET A 507 3.01 -19.98 -13.18
N PHE A 508 2.98 -19.60 -11.90
CA PHE A 508 4.19 -19.37 -11.10
C PHE A 508 4.03 -20.03 -9.73
N HIS A 509 4.84 -21.07 -9.46
CA HIS A 509 4.71 -21.92 -8.26
C HIS A 509 3.27 -22.44 -8.05
N ASP A 510 2.70 -23.06 -9.08
CA ASP A 510 1.35 -23.64 -9.10
C ASP A 510 0.20 -22.64 -8.84
N ARG A 511 0.49 -21.33 -8.96
CA ARG A 511 -0.50 -20.28 -8.86
C ARG A 511 -0.56 -19.47 -10.15
N LYS A 512 -1.77 -19.21 -10.61
CA LYS A 512 -1.97 -18.33 -11.76
C LYS A 512 -1.67 -16.89 -11.37
N LYS A 513 -0.85 -16.22 -12.17
CA LYS A 513 -0.44 -14.84 -12.00
C LYS A 513 -0.85 -14.02 -13.20
N TYR A 514 -1.16 -12.76 -12.95
CA TYR A 514 -1.72 -11.84 -13.92
C TYR A 514 -0.77 -10.67 -14.15
N PHE A 515 -0.52 -10.35 -15.40
CA PHE A 515 0.24 -9.17 -15.80
C PHE A 515 -0.67 -8.20 -16.53
N LEU A 516 -0.67 -6.97 -16.09
CA LEU A 516 -1.28 -5.86 -16.83
C LEU A 516 -0.19 -4.83 -17.10
N CYS A 517 0.31 -4.80 -18.35
CA CYS A 517 1.39 -3.90 -18.73
C CYS A 517 0.78 -2.67 -19.39
N LEU A 518 0.91 -1.53 -18.72
CA LEU A 518 0.34 -0.24 -19.13
C LEU A 518 1.36 0.61 -19.87
N PRO A 519 0.92 1.51 -20.75
CA PRO A 519 1.81 2.40 -21.48
C PRO A 519 2.62 3.35 -20.58
N GLY A 520 3.82 3.76 -21.02
CA GLY A 520 4.65 4.73 -20.30
C GLY A 520 4.12 6.16 -20.31
N ASN A 521 3.28 6.55 -21.30
CA ASN A 521 2.65 7.87 -21.27
C ASN A 521 1.64 7.99 -20.12
N PRO A 522 1.71 9.05 -19.28
CA PRO A 522 0.97 9.11 -18.01
C PRO A 522 -0.55 9.09 -18.18
N VAL A 523 -1.09 9.82 -19.15
CA VAL A 523 -2.54 9.80 -19.42
C VAL A 523 -2.99 8.42 -19.93
N SER A 524 -2.16 7.75 -20.73
CA SER A 524 -2.46 6.40 -21.19
C SER A 524 -2.53 5.42 -20.02
N ALA A 525 -1.59 5.51 -19.07
CA ALA A 525 -1.57 4.67 -17.89
C ALA A 525 -2.85 4.86 -17.05
N VAL A 526 -3.27 6.11 -16.82
CA VAL A 526 -4.50 6.44 -16.08
C VAL A 526 -5.74 5.89 -16.78
N VAL A 527 -5.91 6.19 -18.08
CA VAL A 527 -7.10 5.76 -18.84
C VAL A 527 -7.20 4.24 -18.91
N THR A 528 -6.08 3.56 -19.19
CA THR A 528 -6.08 2.09 -19.30
C THR A 528 -6.23 1.41 -17.92
N ALA A 529 -5.81 2.05 -16.84
CA ALA A 529 -6.07 1.57 -15.49
C ALA A 529 -7.57 1.62 -15.16
N HIS A 530 -8.26 2.72 -15.46
CA HIS A 530 -9.71 2.81 -15.26
C HIS A 530 -10.47 1.77 -16.07
N LEU A 531 -10.03 1.46 -17.29
CA LEU A 531 -10.70 0.48 -18.17
C LEU A 531 -10.35 -0.96 -17.81
N PHE A 532 -9.06 -1.29 -17.75
CA PHE A 532 -8.63 -2.68 -17.70
C PHE A 532 -8.19 -3.15 -16.32
N LEU A 533 -7.50 -2.30 -15.52
CA LEU A 533 -7.08 -2.70 -14.18
C LEU A 533 -8.28 -2.85 -13.26
N ARG A 534 -9.20 -1.89 -13.30
CA ARG A 534 -10.45 -1.99 -12.53
C ARG A 534 -11.25 -3.24 -12.92
N SER A 535 -11.44 -3.49 -14.24
CA SER A 535 -12.15 -4.67 -14.72
C SER A 535 -11.48 -5.97 -14.26
N LEU A 536 -10.14 -6.06 -14.33
CA LEU A 536 -9.38 -7.22 -13.86
C LEU A 536 -9.63 -7.48 -12.37
N LEU A 537 -9.57 -6.45 -11.54
CA LEU A 537 -9.73 -6.57 -10.10
C LEU A 537 -11.18 -6.89 -9.69
N ASN A 538 -12.16 -6.28 -10.37
CA ASN A 538 -13.58 -6.58 -10.15
C ASN A 538 -13.88 -8.06 -10.45
N GLU A 539 -13.39 -8.60 -11.58
CA GLU A 539 -13.53 -10.02 -11.90
C GLU A 539 -12.88 -10.93 -10.84
N MET A 540 -11.70 -10.56 -10.35
CA MET A 540 -11.04 -11.34 -9.29
C MET A 540 -11.80 -11.33 -7.97
N CYS A 541 -12.41 -10.20 -7.63
CA CYS A 541 -13.20 -10.01 -6.41
C CYS A 541 -14.65 -10.46 -6.55
N ASP A 542 -15.07 -10.98 -7.70
CA ASP A 542 -16.47 -11.28 -8.04
C ASP A 542 -17.41 -10.06 -7.82
N ASP A 543 -16.88 -8.87 -8.14
CA ASP A 543 -17.63 -7.62 -8.10
C ASP A 543 -18.34 -7.42 -9.45
N LEU A 544 -19.65 -7.56 -9.45
CA LEU A 544 -20.50 -7.43 -10.64
C LEU A 544 -20.85 -5.97 -10.96
N SER A 545 -20.27 -5.00 -10.25
CA SER A 545 -20.56 -3.58 -10.49
C SER A 545 -20.03 -3.13 -11.87
N GLU A 546 -20.92 -2.62 -12.67
CA GLU A 546 -20.59 -2.04 -13.98
C GLU A 546 -20.19 -0.57 -13.83
N PRO A 547 -19.31 -0.05 -14.70
CA PRO A 547 -18.98 1.36 -14.69
C PRO A 547 -20.22 2.21 -15.01
N ILE A 548 -20.38 3.32 -14.30
CA ILE A 548 -21.47 4.26 -14.57
C ILE A 548 -21.17 4.98 -15.88
N ILE A 549 -22.05 4.75 -16.87
CA ILE A 549 -21.99 5.44 -18.17
C ILE A 549 -23.23 6.30 -18.31
N VAL A 550 -23.03 7.58 -18.60
CA VAL A 550 -24.10 8.56 -18.77
C VAL A 550 -24.03 9.20 -20.15
N GLN A 551 -25.18 9.62 -20.66
CA GLN A 551 -25.24 10.52 -21.80
C GLN A 551 -24.82 11.92 -21.36
N ALA A 552 -24.03 12.62 -22.17
CA ALA A 552 -23.56 13.95 -21.87
C ALA A 552 -23.56 14.81 -23.14
N LYS A 553 -23.96 16.07 -23.00
CA LYS A 553 -23.98 17.04 -24.09
C LYS A 553 -22.59 17.67 -24.24
N LEU A 554 -22.04 17.65 -25.44
CA LEU A 554 -20.72 18.19 -25.74
C LEU A 554 -20.75 19.73 -25.72
N THR A 555 -19.78 20.33 -25.01
CA THR A 555 -19.59 21.80 -24.97
C THR A 555 -18.56 22.31 -25.96
N SER A 556 -17.97 21.40 -26.74
CA SER A 556 -17.03 21.72 -27.83
C SER A 556 -17.01 20.60 -28.86
N SER A 557 -16.62 20.94 -30.09
CA SER A 557 -16.52 19.96 -31.18
C SER A 557 -15.24 19.12 -31.08
N TYR A 558 -15.32 17.85 -31.46
CA TYR A 558 -14.21 16.89 -31.44
C TYR A 558 -13.93 16.34 -32.85
N ASN A 559 -12.72 16.56 -33.38
CA ASN A 559 -12.22 15.88 -34.56
C ASN A 559 -11.88 14.44 -34.18
N LEU A 560 -12.55 13.47 -34.82
CA LEU A 560 -12.42 12.05 -34.48
C LEU A 560 -11.10 11.45 -34.99
N ASP A 561 -10.38 10.72 -34.12
CA ASP A 561 -9.26 9.85 -34.49
C ASP A 561 -9.80 8.61 -35.21
N PRO A 562 -9.02 7.95 -36.07
CA PRO A 562 -9.42 6.65 -36.65
C PRO A 562 -9.74 5.57 -35.60
N ARG A 563 -9.23 5.71 -34.39
CA ARG A 563 -9.48 4.81 -33.27
C ARG A 563 -10.50 5.44 -32.32
N PRO A 564 -11.32 4.64 -31.61
CA PRO A 564 -12.10 5.14 -30.48
C PRO A 564 -11.22 5.89 -29.48
N GLU A 565 -11.70 7.03 -28.99
CA GLU A 565 -10.95 7.89 -28.06
C GLU A 565 -11.67 8.04 -26.73
N TYR A 566 -10.90 7.99 -25.64
CA TYR A 566 -11.35 8.26 -24.26
C TYR A 566 -10.81 9.63 -23.84
N ALA A 567 -11.61 10.68 -24.13
CA ALA A 567 -11.24 12.04 -23.85
C ALA A 567 -11.58 12.41 -22.39
N ARG A 568 -10.66 13.11 -21.71
CA ARG A 568 -10.86 13.54 -20.31
C ARG A 568 -11.77 14.74 -20.28
N VAL A 569 -12.86 14.63 -19.53
CA VAL A 569 -13.87 15.68 -19.41
C VAL A 569 -14.27 15.90 -17.95
N ILE A 570 -14.83 17.07 -17.70
CA ILE A 570 -15.57 17.39 -16.47
C ILE A 570 -17.04 17.34 -16.85
N LEU A 571 -17.80 16.46 -16.20
CA LEU A 571 -19.26 16.46 -16.28
C LEU A 571 -19.81 17.40 -15.23
N GLU A 572 -20.63 18.32 -15.67
CA GLU A 572 -21.35 19.25 -14.80
C GLU A 572 -22.86 19.08 -14.97
N TRP A 573 -23.56 18.84 -13.87
CA TRP A 573 -25.02 18.76 -13.81
C TRP A 573 -25.56 20.12 -13.38
N ASN A 574 -26.52 20.62 -14.15
CA ASN A 574 -27.31 21.79 -13.77
C ASN A 574 -28.80 21.51 -13.97
N SER A 575 -29.66 22.32 -13.36
CA SER A 575 -31.11 22.17 -13.44
C SER A 575 -31.72 22.54 -14.79
N GLU A 576 -30.93 23.14 -15.69
CA GLU A 576 -31.41 23.64 -16.99
C GLU A 576 -31.28 22.62 -18.11
N ASN A 577 -30.45 21.57 -17.90
CA ASN A 577 -30.17 20.54 -18.90
C ASN A 577 -30.67 19.17 -18.46
N GLU A 578 -31.29 18.43 -19.39
CA GLU A 578 -31.73 17.05 -19.16
C GLU A 578 -30.57 16.07 -18.95
N VAL A 579 -29.40 16.37 -19.51
CA VAL A 579 -28.18 15.57 -19.39
C VAL A 579 -27.01 16.49 -18.98
N PRO A 580 -25.97 15.95 -18.31
CA PRO A 580 -24.82 16.74 -17.92
C PRO A 580 -24.08 17.33 -19.12
N LEU A 581 -23.41 18.45 -18.91
CA LEU A 581 -22.53 19.08 -19.89
C LEU A 581 -21.12 18.48 -19.76
N ALA A 582 -20.51 18.10 -20.88
CA ALA A 582 -19.16 17.57 -20.93
C ALA A 582 -18.16 18.65 -21.35
N TYR A 583 -17.44 19.19 -20.37
CA TYR A 583 -16.38 20.18 -20.60
C TYR A 583 -15.05 19.51 -20.82
N SER A 584 -14.36 19.83 -21.93
CA SER A 584 -13.02 19.34 -22.18
C SER A 584 -12.03 19.86 -21.14
N THR A 585 -11.17 19.00 -20.60
CA THR A 585 -10.07 19.40 -19.71
C THR A 585 -8.88 20.04 -20.47
N GLY A 586 -9.04 20.37 -21.73
CA GLY A 586 -8.04 21.00 -22.60
C GLY A 586 -7.26 20.00 -23.46
N ASN A 587 -5.95 20.09 -23.45
CA ASN A 587 -5.11 19.32 -24.37
C ASN A 587 -5.18 17.79 -24.08
N GLN A 588 -5.73 17.04 -25.03
CA GLN A 588 -5.97 15.59 -24.94
C GLN A 588 -4.75 14.71 -25.31
N MET A 589 -3.54 15.26 -25.43
CA MET A 589 -2.32 14.46 -25.71
C MET A 589 -2.02 13.50 -24.55
N SER A 590 -1.56 12.30 -24.88
CA SER A 590 -1.28 11.23 -23.90
C SER A 590 -0.14 11.53 -22.90
N SER A 591 0.70 12.51 -23.20
CA SER A 591 1.76 13.01 -22.31
C SER A 591 1.33 14.13 -21.36
N LYS A 592 0.14 14.72 -21.58
CA LYS A 592 -0.34 15.89 -20.82
C LYS A 592 -1.15 15.47 -19.61
N LEU A 593 -0.47 15.02 -18.53
CA LEU A 593 -1.10 14.58 -17.28
C LEU A 593 -2.05 15.62 -16.68
N LEU A 594 -1.79 16.92 -16.88
CA LEU A 594 -2.69 17.99 -16.48
C LEU A 594 -4.12 17.84 -17.00
N SER A 595 -4.32 17.15 -18.13
CA SER A 595 -5.67 16.86 -18.65
C SER A 595 -6.46 15.87 -17.79
N CYS A 596 -5.81 15.16 -16.87
CA CYS A 596 -6.47 14.29 -15.88
C CYS A 596 -6.87 15.06 -14.60
N LYS A 597 -6.30 16.27 -14.39
CA LYS A 597 -6.65 17.10 -13.24
C LYS A 597 -8.13 17.48 -13.31
N SER A 598 -8.86 17.19 -12.24
CA SER A 598 -10.30 17.46 -12.12
C SER A 598 -11.21 16.73 -13.12
N ALA A 599 -10.68 15.86 -13.99
CA ALA A 599 -11.50 15.00 -14.83
C ALA A 599 -12.29 14.04 -13.94
N ASN A 600 -13.62 14.04 -14.08
CA ASN A 600 -14.52 13.11 -13.39
C ASN A 600 -15.14 12.08 -14.34
N ALA A 601 -14.87 12.19 -15.65
CA ALA A 601 -15.32 11.22 -16.64
C ALA A 601 -14.38 11.11 -17.84
N LEU A 602 -14.52 9.98 -18.55
CA LEU A 602 -13.92 9.71 -19.84
C LEU A 602 -15.02 9.73 -20.89
N LEU A 603 -15.02 10.75 -21.77
CA LEU A 603 -15.94 10.84 -22.89
C LEU A 603 -15.51 9.81 -23.95
N MET A 604 -16.42 8.92 -24.29
CA MET A 604 -16.21 7.81 -25.22
C MET A 604 -16.52 8.25 -26.66
N LEU A 605 -15.50 8.74 -27.35
CA LEU A 605 -15.62 9.18 -28.74
C LEU A 605 -15.47 7.98 -29.67
N PRO A 606 -16.35 7.79 -30.66
CA PRO A 606 -16.23 6.71 -31.63
C PRO A 606 -15.03 6.92 -32.55
N GLY A 607 -14.56 5.85 -33.16
CA GLY A 607 -13.56 5.95 -34.22
C GLY A 607 -14.14 6.67 -35.46
N ARG A 608 -13.31 7.48 -36.11
CA ARG A 608 -13.69 8.16 -37.35
C ARG A 608 -14.11 7.17 -38.44
N THR A 609 -15.23 7.43 -39.08
CA THR A 609 -15.71 6.71 -40.23
C THR A 609 -15.73 7.64 -41.47
N GLU A 610 -16.08 7.10 -42.64
CA GLU A 610 -16.26 7.91 -43.84
C GLU A 610 -17.39 8.94 -43.66
N ASN A 611 -18.43 8.57 -42.93
CA ASN A 611 -19.64 9.38 -42.74
C ASN A 611 -19.53 10.33 -41.52
N ILE A 612 -18.77 9.94 -40.48
CA ILE A 612 -18.66 10.73 -39.22
C ILE A 612 -17.19 11.03 -38.99
N LYS A 613 -16.81 12.30 -39.17
CA LYS A 613 -15.43 12.80 -38.95
C LYS A 613 -15.32 13.72 -37.77
N VAL A 614 -16.41 14.33 -37.36
CA VAL A 614 -16.49 15.31 -36.27
C VAL A 614 -17.75 15.03 -35.47
N LEU A 615 -17.67 15.13 -34.16
CA LEU A 615 -18.82 15.35 -33.29
C LEU A 615 -18.84 16.84 -32.96
N ASN A 616 -19.99 17.48 -33.12
CA ASN A 616 -20.13 18.90 -32.96
C ASN A 616 -20.49 19.28 -31.52
N GLU A 617 -20.24 20.52 -31.15
CA GLU A 617 -20.83 21.12 -29.96
C GLU A 617 -22.35 20.95 -29.98
N GLY A 618 -22.91 20.53 -28.84
CA GLY A 618 -24.33 20.23 -28.71
C GLY A 618 -24.72 18.79 -28.97
N ASP A 619 -23.88 17.98 -29.63
CA ASP A 619 -24.12 16.54 -29.83
C ASP A 619 -24.10 15.80 -28.46
N ILE A 620 -24.80 14.66 -28.40
CA ILE A 620 -24.83 13.78 -27.24
C ILE A 620 -23.78 12.69 -27.41
N GLY A 621 -22.89 12.55 -26.43
CA GLY A 621 -21.91 11.47 -26.34
C GLY A 621 -22.09 10.65 -25.07
N LEU A 622 -21.46 9.47 -25.03
CA LEU A 622 -21.39 8.63 -23.83
C LEU A 622 -20.15 9.00 -23.00
N ALA A 623 -20.31 9.11 -21.70
CA ALA A 623 -19.22 9.41 -20.78
C ALA A 623 -19.19 8.40 -19.62
N MET A 624 -18.06 7.72 -19.44
CA MET A 624 -17.80 6.82 -18.32
C MET A 624 -17.31 7.63 -17.13
N CYS A 625 -18.05 7.57 -16.04
CA CYS A 625 -17.68 8.24 -14.79
C CYS A 625 -16.47 7.56 -14.12
N ILE A 626 -15.45 8.34 -13.73
CA ILE A 626 -14.22 7.86 -13.10
C ILE A 626 -13.97 8.40 -11.70
N GLY A 627 -14.80 9.31 -11.23
CA GLY A 627 -14.79 9.86 -9.87
C GLY A 627 -15.84 10.93 -9.71
N PHE A 628 -16.47 10.95 -8.53
CA PHE A 628 -17.32 12.03 -8.08
C PHE A 628 -16.67 12.62 -6.82
N LYS A 629 -16.11 13.82 -6.93
CA LYS A 629 -15.65 14.63 -5.78
C LYS A 629 -16.38 15.92 -5.77
#